data_23db570038fc986dfd2d0ac43684663f
#
_entry.id   23db570038fc986dfd2d0ac43684663f
#
_cell.length_a   1.000
_cell.length_b   1.000
_cell.length_c   1.000
_cell.angle_alpha   90.00
_cell.angle_beta   90.00
_cell.angle_gamma   90.00
#
_symmetry.space_group_name_H-M   'P 1'
#
loop_
_entity.id
_entity.type
_entity.pdbx_description
1 polymer ?
#
loop_
_entity_poly.entity_id
_entity_poly.type
_entity_poly.pdbx_seq_one_letter_code
_entity_poly.pdbx_strand_id
1 'polypeptide(L)'
;MSNSHPTEHELLKTILEPLLEDFQYWFSRARALLESEQISFLSPEEQAHLLKRIKTAQQEVNAAKMLFKATGEQAGIDTATLVPWHQLVAQCWQVAMRWRSLKGKLSQDSDSSDPNLAP
;
A
#
# COMPACT_ATOMS: atom_id res chain seq x y z
N MET A 1 -13.58 -0.82 41.11
CA MET A 1 -13.99 -0.46 39.89
C MET A 1 -13.01 -0.61 38.78
N SER A 2 -13.29 -1.41 37.96
CA SER A 2 -12.35 -1.67 36.95
C SER A 2 -12.36 -0.57 35.91
N ASN A 3 -11.23 -0.30 35.41
CA ASN A 3 -11.14 0.51 34.27
C ASN A 3 -11.35 -0.33 33.05
N SER A 4 -12.51 -0.24 32.52
CA SER A 4 -12.81 -0.93 31.28
C SER A 4 -12.22 -0.17 30.08
N HIS A 5 -11.69 1.01 30.31
CA HIS A 5 -11.08 1.80 29.22
C HIS A 5 -9.60 1.47 29.11
N PRO A 6 -9.11 1.16 27.91
CA PRO A 6 -7.69 0.96 27.74
C PRO A 6 -6.95 2.28 27.95
N THR A 7 -5.70 2.19 28.36
CA THR A 7 -4.85 3.37 28.42
C THR A 7 -4.64 3.89 27.02
N GLU A 8 -4.23 5.15 26.90
CA GLU A 8 -3.90 5.73 25.61
C GLU A 8 -2.83 4.90 24.90
N HIS A 9 -1.84 4.42 25.66
CA HIS A 9 -0.79 3.58 25.12
C HIS A 9 -1.32 2.25 24.57
N GLU A 10 -2.20 1.59 25.30
CA GLU A 10 -2.81 0.34 24.86
C GLU A 10 -3.67 0.54 23.62
N LEU A 11 -4.36 1.68 23.56
CA LEU A 11 -5.18 2.02 22.42
C LEU A 11 -4.32 2.24 21.18
N LEU A 12 -3.21 3.00 21.33
CA LEU A 12 -2.27 3.22 20.24
C LEU A 12 -1.69 1.91 19.73
N LYS A 13 -1.31 1.02 20.63
CA LYS A 13 -0.81 -0.29 20.26
C LYS A 13 -1.82 -1.05 19.42
N THR A 14 -3.08 -1.05 19.84
CA THR A 14 -4.15 -1.76 19.16
C THR A 14 -4.38 -1.23 17.75
N ILE A 15 -4.14 0.06 17.55
CA ILE A 15 -4.34 0.71 16.24
C ILE A 15 -3.08 0.60 15.37
N LEU A 16 -1.91 0.83 15.95
CA LEU A 16 -0.67 0.92 15.19
C LEU A 16 -0.22 -0.40 14.59
N GLU A 17 -0.34 -1.49 15.34
CA GLU A 17 0.12 -2.77 14.84
C GLU A 17 -0.60 -3.21 13.57
N PRO A 18 -1.95 -3.22 13.54
CA PRO A 18 -2.66 -3.55 12.30
C PRO A 18 -2.39 -2.55 11.19
N LEU A 19 -2.22 -1.27 11.52
CA LEU A 19 -1.95 -0.25 10.53
C LEU A 19 -0.61 -0.45 9.83
N LEU A 20 0.43 -0.78 10.60
CA LEU A 20 1.74 -1.08 10.04
C LEU A 20 1.69 -2.33 9.16
N GLU A 21 0.92 -3.34 9.55
CA GLU A 21 0.71 -4.54 8.74
C GLU A 21 0.02 -4.19 7.43
N ASP A 22 -0.99 -3.32 7.48
CA ASP A 22 -1.71 -2.89 6.28
C ASP A 22 -0.80 -2.13 5.32
N PHE A 23 0.05 -1.25 5.83
CA PHE A 23 1.02 -0.55 4.99
C PHE A 23 1.92 -1.54 4.27
N GLN A 24 2.46 -2.53 4.97
CA GLN A 24 3.33 -3.54 4.37
C GLN A 24 2.59 -4.33 3.30
N TYR A 25 1.35 -4.70 3.56
CA TYR A 25 0.53 -5.43 2.62
C TYR A 25 0.35 -4.65 1.30
N TRP A 26 -0.07 -3.39 1.42
CA TRP A 26 -0.34 -2.58 0.22
C TRP A 26 0.93 -2.22 -0.54
N PHE A 27 2.02 -1.92 0.16
CA PHE A 27 3.29 -1.66 -0.48
C PHE A 27 3.82 -2.91 -1.20
N SER A 28 3.67 -4.08 -0.61
CA SER A 28 4.09 -5.32 -1.25
C SER A 28 3.31 -5.58 -2.53
N ARG A 29 2.01 -5.34 -2.51
CA ARG A 29 1.19 -5.52 -3.70
C ARG A 29 1.55 -4.52 -4.80
N ALA A 30 1.74 -3.26 -4.43
CA ALA A 30 2.11 -2.23 -5.39
C ALA A 30 3.47 -2.52 -6.01
N ARG A 31 4.42 -2.93 -5.17
CA ARG A 31 5.74 -3.31 -5.65
C ARG A 31 5.68 -4.45 -6.65
N ALA A 32 4.91 -5.49 -6.33
CA ALA A 32 4.76 -6.64 -7.22
C ALA A 32 4.17 -6.22 -8.57
N LEU A 33 3.18 -5.35 -8.55
CA LEU A 33 2.59 -4.84 -9.78
C LEU A 33 3.61 -4.09 -10.63
N LEU A 34 4.34 -3.16 -10.02
CA LEU A 34 5.30 -2.33 -10.77
C LEU A 34 6.53 -3.10 -11.21
N GLU A 35 6.83 -4.21 -10.56
CA GLU A 35 7.96 -5.07 -10.96
C GLU A 35 7.56 -6.05 -12.07
N SER A 36 6.27 -6.35 -12.20
CA SER A 36 5.82 -7.34 -13.18
C SER A 36 5.16 -6.74 -14.42
N GLU A 37 4.70 -5.48 -14.34
CA GLU A 37 3.97 -4.87 -15.42
C GLU A 37 4.58 -3.53 -15.81
N GLN A 38 4.56 -3.21 -17.11
CA GLN A 38 4.88 -1.87 -17.57
C GLN A 38 3.58 -1.09 -17.62
N ILE A 39 3.46 -0.09 -16.75
CA ILE A 39 2.23 0.69 -16.64
C ILE A 39 2.19 1.70 -17.78
N SER A 40 1.20 1.58 -18.66
CA SER A 40 1.15 2.33 -19.89
C SER A 40 1.04 3.84 -19.71
N PHE A 41 0.42 4.29 -18.62
CA PHE A 41 0.23 5.73 -18.36
C PHE A 41 1.32 6.32 -17.47
N LEU A 42 2.37 5.54 -17.17
CA LEU A 42 3.55 6.03 -16.47
C LEU A 42 4.75 5.93 -17.42
N SER A 43 5.59 6.96 -17.43
CA SER A 43 6.87 6.82 -18.12
C SER A 43 7.75 5.83 -17.36
N PRO A 44 8.75 5.23 -18.03
CA PRO A 44 9.69 4.36 -17.33
C PRO A 44 10.34 5.03 -16.12
N GLU A 45 10.65 6.32 -16.23
CA GLU A 45 11.26 7.08 -15.13
C GLU A 45 10.28 7.28 -13.99
N GLU A 46 9.02 7.60 -14.30
CA GLU A 46 7.98 7.75 -13.29
C GLU A 46 7.74 6.44 -12.56
N GLN A 47 7.68 5.34 -13.31
CA GLN A 47 7.46 4.03 -12.72
C GLN A 47 8.63 3.63 -11.82
N ALA A 48 9.86 3.85 -12.27
CA ALA A 48 11.05 3.56 -11.48
C ALA A 48 11.11 4.41 -10.21
N HIS A 49 10.73 5.67 -10.31
CA HIS A 49 10.70 6.58 -9.17
C HIS A 49 9.65 6.14 -8.13
N LEU A 50 8.48 5.79 -8.60
CA LEU A 50 7.41 5.31 -7.71
C LEU A 50 7.84 4.02 -7.02
N LEU A 51 8.42 3.09 -7.77
CA LEU A 51 8.90 1.83 -7.21
C LEU A 51 9.98 2.06 -6.15
N LYS A 52 10.88 2.99 -6.39
CA LYS A 52 11.92 3.34 -5.41
C LYS A 52 11.31 3.89 -4.13
N ARG A 53 10.31 4.75 -4.26
CA ARG A 53 9.62 5.31 -3.09
C ARG A 53 8.91 4.22 -2.29
N ILE A 54 8.31 3.26 -2.97
CA ILE A 54 7.65 2.13 -2.30
C ILE A 54 8.67 1.28 -1.53
N LYS A 55 9.80 0.97 -2.15
CA LYS A 55 10.85 0.18 -1.50
C LYS A 55 11.39 0.89 -0.26
N THR A 56 11.59 2.20 -0.35
CA THR A 56 12.05 3.00 0.78
C THR A 56 11.00 2.98 1.90
N ALA A 57 9.72 3.16 1.55
CA ALA A 57 8.64 3.14 2.52
C ALA A 57 8.54 1.78 3.21
N GLN A 58 8.71 0.68 2.46
CA GLN A 58 8.70 -0.65 3.04
C GLN A 58 9.81 -0.80 4.11
N GLN A 59 10.99 -0.27 3.82
CA GLN A 59 12.09 -0.32 4.78
C GLN A 59 11.77 0.50 6.02
N GLU A 60 11.17 1.67 5.84
CA GLU A 60 10.78 2.53 6.95
C GLU A 60 9.70 1.88 7.83
N VAL A 61 8.69 1.30 7.20
CA VAL A 61 7.63 0.61 7.94
C VAL A 61 8.19 -0.59 8.68
N ASN A 62 9.08 -1.34 8.05
CA ASN A 62 9.69 -2.50 8.70
C ASN A 62 10.52 -2.09 9.92
N ALA A 63 11.28 -1.01 9.79
CA ALA A 63 12.07 -0.49 10.91
C ALA A 63 11.16 -0.04 12.05
N ALA A 64 10.05 0.62 11.73
CA ALA A 64 9.08 1.04 12.73
C ALA A 64 8.45 -0.15 13.45
N LYS A 65 8.11 -1.21 12.71
CA LYS A 65 7.57 -2.44 13.29
C LYS A 65 8.57 -3.09 14.25
N MET A 66 9.82 -3.15 13.83
CA MET A 66 10.87 -3.76 14.65
C MET A 66 11.09 -2.97 15.94
N LEU A 67 11.14 -1.66 15.83
CA LEU A 67 11.31 -0.79 16.99
C LEU A 67 10.13 -0.92 17.95
N PHE A 68 8.92 -0.95 17.40
CA PHE A 68 7.70 -1.09 18.19
C PHE A 68 7.73 -2.40 18.98
N LYS A 69 8.13 -3.50 18.35
CA LYS A 69 8.23 -4.79 19.03
C LYS A 69 9.38 -4.84 20.03
N ALA A 70 10.53 -4.26 19.66
CA ALA A 70 11.72 -4.29 20.51
C ALA A 70 11.55 -3.50 21.81
N THR A 71 10.74 -2.45 21.77
CA THR A 71 10.49 -1.62 22.95
C THR A 71 9.27 -2.09 23.75
N GLY A 72 8.73 -3.27 23.45
CA GLY A 72 7.52 -3.77 24.09
C GLY A 72 6.34 -2.89 23.80
N GLU A 73 6.37 -2.28 22.61
CA GLU A 73 5.30 -1.41 22.16
C GLU A 73 5.22 -0.10 22.93
N GLN A 74 6.35 0.28 23.55
CA GLN A 74 6.46 1.54 24.28
C GLN A 74 6.73 2.72 23.36
N ALA A 75 7.41 2.47 22.24
CA ALA A 75 7.72 3.53 21.31
C ALA A 75 6.48 3.94 20.55
N GLY A 76 6.14 5.20 20.63
CA GLY A 76 5.09 5.77 19.81
C GLY A 76 5.62 6.05 18.41
N ILE A 77 4.72 6.08 17.47
CA ILE A 77 5.04 6.51 16.11
C ILE A 77 4.35 7.85 15.90
N ASP A 78 5.12 8.85 15.51
CA ASP A 78 4.59 10.18 15.26
C ASP A 78 3.61 10.09 14.07
N THR A 79 2.43 10.66 14.24
CA THR A 79 1.44 10.68 13.17
C THR A 79 1.97 11.36 11.93
N ALA A 80 2.87 12.31 12.07
CA ALA A 80 3.52 12.97 10.93
C ALA A 80 4.31 11.97 10.07
N THR A 81 4.80 10.90 10.67
CA THR A 81 5.48 9.83 9.92
C THR A 81 4.50 8.99 9.11
N LEU A 82 3.29 8.82 9.63
CA LEU A 82 2.26 8.01 8.96
C LEU A 82 1.68 8.68 7.73
N VAL A 83 1.64 10.02 7.71
CA VAL A 83 1.03 10.76 6.62
C VAL A 83 1.68 10.48 5.27
N PRO A 84 3.01 10.54 5.12
CA PRO A 84 3.63 10.21 3.83
C PRO A 84 3.36 8.78 3.38
N TRP A 85 3.33 7.83 4.31
CA TRP A 85 3.02 6.43 3.97
C TRP A 85 1.58 6.31 3.47
N HIS A 86 0.66 6.97 4.14
CA HIS A 86 -0.75 6.95 3.75
C HIS A 86 -0.94 7.56 2.37
N GLN A 87 -0.27 8.68 2.10
CA GLN A 87 -0.32 9.33 0.80
C GLN A 87 0.24 8.44 -0.30
N LEU A 88 1.31 7.74 -0.01
CA LEU A 88 1.92 6.82 -0.98
C LEU A 88 1.00 5.62 -1.25
N VAL A 89 0.37 5.07 -0.22
CA VAL A 89 -0.62 3.99 -0.40
C VAL A 89 -1.76 4.46 -1.29
N ALA A 90 -2.27 5.67 -1.04
CA ALA A 90 -3.36 6.22 -1.86
C ALA A 90 -2.94 6.36 -3.32
N GLN A 91 -1.72 6.82 -3.57
CA GLN A 91 -1.18 6.92 -4.92
C GLN A 91 -1.07 5.55 -5.58
N CYS A 92 -0.61 4.56 -4.84
CA CYS A 92 -0.53 3.18 -5.33
C CYS A 92 -1.89 2.62 -5.69
N TRP A 93 -2.91 2.89 -4.87
CA TRP A 93 -4.28 2.47 -5.16
C TRP A 93 -4.79 3.11 -6.45
N GLN A 94 -4.53 4.40 -6.65
CA GLN A 94 -4.97 5.10 -7.85
C GLN A 94 -4.33 4.48 -9.09
N VAL A 95 -3.05 4.20 -9.04
CA VAL A 95 -2.34 3.55 -10.15
C VAL A 95 -2.92 2.17 -10.43
N ALA A 96 -3.10 1.36 -9.39
CA ALA A 96 -3.61 0.00 -9.53
C ALA A 96 -5.04 -0.02 -10.08
N MET A 97 -5.89 0.87 -9.58
CA MET A 97 -7.28 0.95 -10.03
C MET A 97 -7.37 1.39 -11.49
N ARG A 98 -6.59 2.38 -11.85
CA ARG A 98 -6.55 2.86 -13.23
C ARG A 98 -6.03 1.78 -14.17
N TRP A 99 -4.98 1.08 -13.75
CA TRP A 99 -4.41 -0.01 -14.54
C TRP A 99 -5.41 -1.12 -14.77
N ARG A 100 -6.11 -1.55 -13.72
CA ARG A 100 -7.14 -2.58 -13.85
C ARG A 100 -8.29 -2.13 -14.74
N SER A 101 -8.67 -0.88 -14.64
CA SER A 101 -9.73 -0.34 -15.49
C SER A 101 -9.32 -0.37 -16.97
N LEU A 102 -8.09 0.01 -17.27
CA LEU A 102 -7.57 -0.04 -18.63
C LEU A 102 -7.49 -1.46 -19.15
N LYS A 103 -7.02 -2.39 -18.35
CA LYS A 103 -6.93 -3.80 -18.75
C LYS A 103 -8.32 -4.38 -18.97
N GLY A 104 -9.27 -4.01 -18.13
CA GLY A 104 -10.66 -4.44 -18.30
C GLY A 104 -11.26 -3.94 -19.59
N LYS A 105 -11.00 -2.69 -19.95
CA LYS A 105 -11.47 -2.12 -21.22
C LYS A 105 -10.83 -2.80 -22.42
N LEU A 106 -9.54 -3.08 -22.37
CA LEU A 106 -8.85 -3.78 -23.43
C LEU A 106 -9.40 -5.18 -23.61
N SER A 107 -9.69 -5.87 -22.52
CA SER A 107 -10.31 -7.19 -22.57
C SER A 107 -11.71 -7.14 -23.19
N GLN A 108 -12.50 -6.15 -22.78
CA GLN A 108 -13.85 -5.98 -23.31
C GLN A 108 -13.82 -5.67 -24.81
N ASP A 109 -12.92 -4.77 -25.22
CA ASP A 109 -12.78 -4.42 -26.62
C ASP A 109 -12.36 -5.65 -27.44
N SER A 110 -11.45 -6.43 -26.89
CA SER A 110 -10.99 -7.66 -27.54
C SER A 110 -12.13 -8.64 -27.69
N ASP A 111 -12.91 -8.84 -26.62
CA ASP A 111 -14.06 -9.75 -26.64
C ASP A 111 -15.13 -9.27 -27.60
N SER A 112 -15.41 -7.96 -27.61
CA SER A 112 -16.46 -7.44 -28.47
C SER A 112 -16.06 -7.44 -29.94
N SER A 113 -14.79 -7.47 -30.24
CA SER A 113 -14.31 -7.48 -31.63
C SER A 113 -14.23 -8.88 -32.22
N ASP A 114 -14.37 -9.92 -31.40
CA ASP A 114 -14.31 -11.31 -31.86
C ASP A 114 -15.73 -11.83 -32.06
N PRO A 115 -16.15 -12.05 -33.29
CA PRO A 115 -17.51 -12.52 -33.55
C PRO A 115 -17.77 -13.93 -33.03
N ASN A 116 -16.73 -14.73 -32.79
CA ASN A 116 -16.89 -16.05 -32.25
C ASN A 116 -17.14 -16.06 -30.74
N LEU A 117 -16.86 -14.97 -30.09
CA LEU A 117 -17.12 -14.83 -28.67
C LEU A 117 -18.47 -14.22 -28.39
N ALA A 118 -19.13 -13.71 -29.40
CA ALA A 118 -20.46 -13.16 -29.24
C ALA A 118 -21.43 -14.29 -28.94
N PRO A 119 -22.26 -14.14 -27.92
CA PRO A 119 -23.24 -15.16 -27.59
C PRO A 119 -24.32 -15.28 -28.65
#